data_96cd88f3a35bf8a13e669051a64763ee
#
_entry.id   96cd88f3a35bf8a13e669051a64763ee
#
_cell.length_a   1.000
_cell.length_b   1.000
_cell.length_c   1.000
_cell.angle_alpha   90.00
_cell.angle_beta   90.00
_cell.angle_gamma   90.00
#
_symmetry.space_group_name_H-M   'P 1'
#
loop_
_entity.id
_entity.type
_entity.pdbx_description
1 polymer ?
#
loop_
_entity_poly.entity_id
_entity_poly.type
_entity_poly.pdbx_seq_one_letter_code
_entity_poly.pdbx_strand_id
1 'polypeptide(L)'
;MQAPLSRARLFALARLAVLLALALPFLGLFATASIAQGDKRAMLEQRVMDIVQMFQNDPRYKGARTAEQVKDGVEFVTGNVLFVLAHETAHALINELGIPVIGREEDGADALATIVALKMGNAFADRIVVNAARGWFLSDQRDKKAGVSTKYYDEHGIDLQRAYYIVCLMVGGAPDRFEALAKEVKMPEERQGSCQGDFSNASWSWGQVLKPHLRKPEDPKTKIEVYYAPTNEYATLAALGQKLQILESIAEWLSEDYVWRKPISLEMQECGEPGARWELHTKKVILCYEIIREFVQLHRGYGQMELVPGTIRMNKKHKLEMSSRYKARNQKAVRAAGSGR
;
A
#
# COMPACT_ATOMS: atom_id res chain seq x y z
N MET A 1 19.06 -43.74 -49.71
CA MET A 1 20.38 -43.15 -49.40
C MET A 1 20.18 -41.73 -48.87
N GLN A 2 20.29 -41.52 -47.57
CA GLN A 2 20.18 -40.21 -46.94
C GLN A 2 21.59 -39.54 -46.95
N ALA A 3 21.68 -38.33 -47.46
CA ALA A 3 22.93 -37.57 -47.49
C ALA A 3 23.34 -37.16 -46.06
N PRO A 4 24.65 -37.18 -45.71
CA PRO A 4 25.11 -36.80 -44.38
C PRO A 4 24.99 -35.27 -44.21
N LEU A 5 24.46 -34.88 -43.03
CA LEU A 5 24.37 -33.48 -42.62
C LEU A 5 25.76 -32.79 -42.59
N SER A 6 25.89 -31.62 -43.20
CA SER A 6 27.14 -30.90 -43.25
C SER A 6 27.60 -30.47 -41.86
N ARG A 7 28.93 -30.49 -41.61
CA ARG A 7 29.56 -30.09 -40.35
C ARG A 7 29.05 -28.72 -39.82
N ALA A 8 28.71 -27.80 -40.70
CA ALA A 8 28.17 -26.49 -40.36
C ALA A 8 26.78 -26.59 -39.68
N ARG A 9 25.91 -27.54 -40.06
CA ARG A 9 24.62 -27.75 -39.42
C ARG A 9 24.71 -28.43 -38.06
N LEU A 10 25.68 -29.30 -37.84
CA LEU A 10 25.98 -29.93 -36.56
C LEU A 10 26.49 -28.88 -35.54
N PHE A 11 27.34 -27.92 -35.96
CA PHE A 11 27.81 -26.83 -35.08
C PHE A 11 26.69 -25.85 -34.73
N ALA A 12 25.75 -25.58 -35.65
CA ALA A 12 24.62 -24.71 -35.37
C ALA A 12 23.63 -25.35 -34.35
N LEU A 13 23.37 -26.65 -34.47
CA LEU A 13 22.50 -27.38 -33.54
C LEU A 13 23.13 -27.52 -32.15
N ALA A 14 24.45 -27.75 -32.06
CA ALA A 14 25.17 -27.80 -30.79
C ALA A 14 25.18 -26.45 -30.07
N ARG A 15 25.33 -25.31 -30.79
CA ARG A 15 25.23 -23.97 -30.20
C ARG A 15 23.82 -23.63 -29.70
N LEU A 16 22.78 -24.06 -30.43
CA LEU A 16 21.39 -23.87 -30.03
C LEU A 16 21.04 -24.68 -28.77
N ALA A 17 21.55 -25.91 -28.66
CA ALA A 17 21.35 -26.76 -27.49
C ALA A 17 22.05 -26.21 -26.23
N VAL A 18 23.27 -25.64 -26.36
CA VAL A 18 23.99 -25.01 -25.25
C VAL A 18 23.31 -23.71 -24.80
N LEU A 19 22.76 -22.90 -25.71
CA LEU A 19 22.01 -21.70 -25.37
C LEU A 19 20.68 -22.02 -24.68
N LEU A 20 19.99 -23.09 -25.10
CA LEU A 20 18.76 -23.58 -24.43
C LEU A 20 19.06 -24.16 -23.06
N ALA A 21 20.16 -24.88 -22.86
CA ALA A 21 20.55 -25.45 -21.57
C ALA A 21 20.96 -24.38 -20.53
N LEU A 22 21.48 -23.22 -20.99
CA LEU A 22 21.83 -22.10 -20.09
C LEU A 22 20.62 -21.19 -19.78
N ALA A 23 19.55 -21.23 -20.56
CA ALA A 23 18.33 -20.45 -20.33
C ALA A 23 17.36 -21.11 -19.34
N LEU A 24 17.36 -22.43 -19.24
CA LEU A 24 16.45 -23.20 -18.38
C LEU A 24 16.59 -22.92 -16.86
N PRO A 25 17.79 -22.77 -16.27
CA PRO A 25 17.90 -22.46 -14.86
C PRO A 25 17.46 -21.02 -14.51
N PHE A 26 17.55 -20.07 -15.45
CA PHE A 26 17.10 -18.69 -15.22
C PHE A 26 15.55 -18.57 -15.21
N LEU A 27 14.87 -19.28 -16.06
CA LEU A 27 13.40 -19.32 -16.07
C LEU A 27 12.82 -19.98 -14.80
N GLY A 28 13.50 -21.00 -14.27
CA GLY A 28 13.09 -21.68 -13.04
C GLY A 28 13.19 -20.81 -11.79
N LEU A 29 14.23 -19.96 -11.68
CA LEU A 29 14.43 -19.06 -10.54
C LEU A 29 13.36 -17.94 -10.45
N PHE A 30 12.95 -17.39 -11.59
CA PHE A 30 11.88 -16.39 -11.61
C PHE A 30 10.49 -17.01 -11.33
N ALA A 31 10.25 -18.23 -11.78
CA ALA A 31 8.99 -18.93 -11.54
C ALA A 31 8.82 -19.32 -10.06
N THR A 32 9.87 -19.78 -9.39
CA THR A 32 9.82 -20.18 -7.97
C THR A 32 9.65 -18.99 -7.03
N ALA A 33 10.29 -17.84 -7.29
CA ALA A 33 10.08 -16.62 -6.52
C ALA A 33 8.66 -16.08 -6.67
N SER A 34 8.09 -16.13 -7.88
CA SER A 34 6.72 -15.69 -8.16
C SER A 34 5.67 -16.60 -7.51
N ILE A 35 5.90 -17.91 -7.47
CA ILE A 35 5.01 -18.90 -6.83
C ILE A 35 5.03 -18.72 -5.31
N ALA A 36 6.20 -18.61 -4.69
CA ALA A 36 6.34 -18.42 -3.24
C ALA A 36 5.69 -17.11 -2.75
N GLN A 37 5.77 -16.06 -3.54
CA GLN A 37 5.13 -14.77 -3.25
C GLN A 37 3.60 -14.83 -3.45
N GLY A 38 3.11 -15.62 -4.39
CA GLY A 38 1.68 -15.91 -4.60
C GLY A 38 1.06 -16.67 -3.42
N ASP A 39 1.74 -17.69 -2.91
CA ASP A 39 1.26 -18.50 -1.79
C ASP A 39 1.11 -17.68 -0.49
N LYS A 40 2.07 -16.82 -0.17
CA LYS A 40 2.03 -15.99 1.04
C LYS A 40 0.89 -14.96 1.03
N ARG A 41 0.59 -14.40 -0.14
CA ARG A 41 -0.52 -13.44 -0.34
C ARG A 41 -1.87 -14.11 -0.18
N ALA A 42 -2.03 -15.31 -0.73
CA ALA A 42 -3.23 -16.12 -0.55
C ALA A 42 -3.46 -16.45 0.93
N MET A 43 -2.39 -16.60 1.73
CA MET A 43 -2.49 -16.87 3.16
C MET A 43 -3.10 -15.70 3.96
N LEU A 44 -2.76 -14.45 3.68
CA LEU A 44 -3.35 -13.32 4.41
C LEU A 44 -4.83 -13.14 4.05
N GLU A 45 -5.19 -13.28 2.76
CA GLU A 45 -6.59 -13.27 2.34
C GLU A 45 -7.37 -14.40 3.00
N GLN A 46 -6.81 -15.60 3.08
CA GLN A 46 -7.42 -16.74 3.76
C GLN A 46 -7.64 -16.45 5.25
N ARG A 47 -6.66 -15.86 5.94
CA ARG A 47 -6.80 -15.48 7.35
C ARG A 47 -7.92 -14.46 7.57
N VAL A 48 -8.07 -13.49 6.66
CA VAL A 48 -9.22 -12.56 6.70
C VAL A 48 -10.54 -13.34 6.58
N MET A 49 -10.63 -14.29 5.65
CA MET A 49 -11.83 -15.10 5.51
C MET A 49 -12.10 -15.99 6.72
N ASP A 50 -11.07 -16.54 7.36
CA ASP A 50 -11.20 -17.33 8.59
C ASP A 50 -11.76 -16.48 9.74
N ILE A 51 -11.37 -15.20 9.83
CA ILE A 51 -11.93 -14.26 10.81
C ILE A 51 -13.39 -13.94 10.48
N VAL A 52 -13.73 -13.73 9.23
CA VAL A 52 -15.12 -13.53 8.80
C VAL A 52 -15.98 -14.73 9.23
N GLN A 53 -15.52 -15.94 8.97
CA GLN A 53 -16.18 -17.17 9.37
C GLN A 53 -16.32 -17.29 10.90
N MET A 54 -15.28 -16.93 11.65
CA MET A 54 -15.30 -16.92 13.10
C MET A 54 -16.42 -16.00 13.64
N PHE A 55 -16.53 -14.77 13.12
CA PHE A 55 -17.60 -13.85 13.50
C PHE A 55 -18.99 -14.35 13.13
N GLN A 56 -19.15 -14.99 11.97
CA GLN A 56 -20.43 -15.56 11.54
C GLN A 56 -20.89 -16.73 12.40
N ASN A 57 -19.95 -17.54 12.88
CA ASN A 57 -20.22 -18.70 13.70
C ASN A 57 -20.38 -18.36 15.20
N ASP A 58 -19.97 -17.16 15.63
CA ASP A 58 -20.10 -16.73 17.01
C ASP A 58 -21.58 -16.40 17.34
N PRO A 59 -22.20 -17.09 18.32
CA PRO A 59 -23.59 -16.87 18.68
C PRO A 59 -23.91 -15.42 19.05
N ARG A 60 -22.93 -14.66 19.56
CA ARG A 60 -23.08 -13.24 19.96
C ARG A 60 -23.32 -12.32 18.76
N TYR A 61 -22.90 -12.72 17.55
CA TYR A 61 -23.01 -11.93 16.31
C TYR A 61 -23.94 -12.57 15.30
N LYS A 62 -24.46 -13.78 15.57
CA LYS A 62 -25.32 -14.55 14.65
C LYS A 62 -26.59 -13.76 14.32
N GLY A 63 -26.79 -13.50 13.03
CA GLY A 63 -27.98 -12.78 12.52
C GLY A 63 -27.94 -11.25 12.67
N ALA A 64 -26.93 -10.68 13.37
CA ALA A 64 -26.82 -9.24 13.52
C ALA A 64 -26.29 -8.54 12.24
N ARG A 65 -25.54 -9.26 11.40
CA ARG A 65 -24.96 -8.78 10.14
C ARG A 65 -24.88 -9.89 9.09
N THR A 66 -24.95 -9.51 7.81
CA THR A 66 -24.69 -10.46 6.72
C THR A 66 -23.20 -10.82 6.64
N ALA A 67 -22.89 -11.93 5.97
CA ALA A 67 -21.51 -12.33 5.67
C ALA A 67 -20.70 -11.23 4.99
N GLU A 68 -21.33 -10.55 4.04
CA GLU A 68 -20.72 -9.46 3.27
C GLU A 68 -20.43 -8.23 4.15
N GLN A 69 -21.36 -7.86 5.03
CA GLN A 69 -21.14 -6.76 5.98
C GLN A 69 -20.02 -7.06 6.99
N VAL A 70 -19.89 -8.30 7.42
CA VAL A 70 -18.77 -8.71 8.30
C VAL A 70 -17.46 -8.65 7.51
N LYS A 71 -17.45 -9.15 6.28
CA LYS A 71 -16.27 -9.12 5.41
C LYS A 71 -15.83 -7.70 5.13
N ASP A 72 -16.74 -6.81 4.72
CA ASP A 72 -16.43 -5.39 4.48
C ASP A 72 -15.81 -4.74 5.72
N GLY A 73 -16.36 -4.99 6.91
CA GLY A 73 -15.80 -4.46 8.17
C GLY A 73 -14.41 -5.01 8.50
N VAL A 74 -14.17 -6.30 8.31
CA VAL A 74 -12.85 -6.91 8.57
C VAL A 74 -11.82 -6.40 7.55
N GLU A 75 -12.18 -6.34 6.26
CA GLU A 75 -11.30 -5.80 5.21
C GLU A 75 -11.02 -4.31 5.41
N PHE A 76 -12.01 -3.52 5.83
CA PHE A 76 -11.82 -2.11 6.13
C PHE A 76 -10.81 -1.91 7.26
N VAL A 77 -10.98 -2.59 8.39
CA VAL A 77 -10.07 -2.46 9.54
C VAL A 77 -8.68 -2.97 9.16
N THR A 78 -8.59 -4.15 8.54
CA THR A 78 -7.30 -4.74 8.14
C THR A 78 -6.56 -3.84 7.14
N GLY A 79 -7.27 -3.28 6.16
CA GLY A 79 -6.69 -2.39 5.15
C GLY A 79 -6.11 -1.12 5.75
N ASN A 80 -6.86 -0.45 6.63
CA ASN A 80 -6.38 0.74 7.33
C ASN A 80 -5.19 0.44 8.25
N VAL A 81 -5.24 -0.66 9.01
CA VAL A 81 -4.14 -1.08 9.91
C VAL A 81 -2.87 -1.38 9.13
N LEU A 82 -2.96 -2.14 8.04
CA LEU A 82 -1.81 -2.47 7.20
C LEU A 82 -1.23 -1.22 6.51
N PHE A 83 -2.09 -0.30 6.08
CA PHE A 83 -1.63 0.95 5.48
C PHE A 83 -0.88 1.82 6.49
N VAL A 84 -1.45 2.03 7.67
CA VAL A 84 -0.79 2.79 8.74
C VAL A 84 0.53 2.13 9.13
N LEU A 85 0.56 0.81 9.28
CA LEU A 85 1.80 0.09 9.61
C LEU A 85 2.86 0.22 8.50
N ALA A 86 2.46 0.18 7.22
CA ALA A 86 3.36 0.43 6.09
C ALA A 86 3.86 1.88 6.05
N HIS A 87 3.02 2.85 6.43
CA HIS A 87 3.37 4.26 6.57
C HIS A 87 4.43 4.46 7.66
N GLU A 88 4.24 3.94 8.87
CA GLU A 88 5.23 4.02 9.95
C GLU A 88 6.53 3.28 9.61
N THR A 89 6.40 2.22 8.84
CA THR A 89 7.56 1.50 8.30
C THR A 89 8.35 2.34 7.30
N ALA A 90 7.70 3.23 6.55
CA ALA A 90 8.40 4.17 5.67
C ALA A 90 9.27 5.14 6.46
N HIS A 91 8.80 5.65 7.60
CA HIS A 91 9.62 6.45 8.53
C HIS A 91 10.82 5.66 9.05
N ALA A 92 10.63 4.39 9.41
CA ALA A 92 11.72 3.51 9.81
C ALA A 92 12.77 3.35 8.68
N LEU A 93 12.33 3.12 7.44
CA LEU A 93 13.22 3.02 6.27
C LEU A 93 13.98 4.33 6.03
N ILE A 94 13.29 5.48 6.06
CA ILE A 94 13.89 6.81 5.89
C ILE A 94 15.01 7.00 6.91
N ASN A 95 14.73 6.76 8.16
CA ASN A 95 15.65 7.03 9.26
C ASN A 95 16.81 6.04 9.32
N GLU A 96 16.53 4.72 9.24
CA GLU A 96 17.56 3.68 9.42
C GLU A 96 18.46 3.50 8.20
N LEU A 97 17.94 3.77 7.01
CA LEU A 97 18.72 3.69 5.78
C LEU A 97 19.33 5.05 5.37
N GLY A 98 18.99 6.14 6.08
CA GLY A 98 19.48 7.49 5.80
C GLY A 98 18.98 8.03 4.46
N ILE A 99 17.71 7.80 4.15
CA ILE A 99 17.09 8.21 2.89
C ILE A 99 16.82 9.72 2.93
N PRO A 100 17.29 10.48 1.94
CA PRO A 100 17.00 11.92 1.86
C PRO A 100 15.54 12.15 1.49
N VAL A 101 14.88 13.01 2.24
CA VAL A 101 13.50 13.46 1.98
C VAL A 101 13.49 14.91 1.58
N ILE A 102 12.81 15.22 0.45
CA ILE A 102 12.60 16.58 -0.02
C ILE A 102 11.10 16.86 0.07
N GLY A 103 10.70 17.69 1.01
CA GLY A 103 9.32 18.01 1.30
C GLY A 103 8.84 17.40 2.62
N ARG A 104 7.54 17.18 2.74
CA ARG A 104 6.99 16.54 3.93
C ARG A 104 7.26 15.03 3.90
N GLU A 105 7.85 14.51 4.97
CA GLU A 105 8.13 13.09 5.13
C GLU A 105 6.83 12.27 5.12
N GLU A 106 5.77 12.81 5.69
CA GLU A 106 4.43 12.23 5.73
C GLU A 106 3.85 11.92 4.33
N ASP A 107 4.00 12.85 3.37
CA ASP A 107 3.54 12.64 2.00
C ASP A 107 4.38 11.53 1.31
N GLY A 108 5.66 11.45 1.66
CA GLY A 108 6.57 10.38 1.21
C GLY A 108 6.15 9.02 1.77
N ALA A 109 5.84 8.95 3.06
CA ALA A 109 5.39 7.71 3.72
C ALA A 109 4.06 7.20 3.15
N ASP A 110 3.08 8.07 2.94
CA ASP A 110 1.82 7.74 2.26
C ASP A 110 2.05 7.21 0.83
N ALA A 111 2.98 7.84 0.11
CA ALA A 111 3.32 7.39 -1.24
C ALA A 111 3.95 5.99 -1.23
N LEU A 112 4.91 5.71 -0.34
CA LEU A 112 5.54 4.40 -0.26
C LEU A 112 4.53 3.32 0.10
N ALA A 113 3.69 3.53 1.13
CA ALA A 113 2.65 2.59 1.53
C ALA A 113 1.72 2.25 0.35
N THR A 114 1.29 3.28 -0.40
CA THR A 114 0.45 3.10 -1.59
C THR A 114 1.17 2.33 -2.70
N ILE A 115 2.42 2.70 -3.02
CA ILE A 115 3.21 2.07 -4.09
C ILE A 115 3.48 0.60 -3.77
N VAL A 116 3.80 0.26 -2.52
CA VAL A 116 4.03 -1.12 -2.09
C VAL A 116 2.77 -1.95 -2.29
N ALA A 117 1.61 -1.47 -1.86
CA ALA A 117 0.34 -2.15 -2.07
C ALA A 117 0.02 -2.35 -3.57
N LEU A 118 0.22 -1.33 -4.40
CA LEU A 118 0.00 -1.43 -5.86
C LEU A 118 0.94 -2.41 -6.55
N LYS A 119 2.20 -2.48 -6.14
CA LYS A 119 3.21 -3.42 -6.66
C LYS A 119 2.91 -4.88 -6.31
N MET A 120 2.15 -5.13 -5.25
CA MET A 120 1.66 -6.47 -4.96
C MET A 120 0.76 -7.02 -6.08
N GLY A 121 0.03 -6.17 -6.79
CA GLY A 121 -0.64 -6.47 -8.07
C GLY A 121 -1.75 -7.53 -7.98
N ASN A 122 -2.43 -7.67 -6.86
CA ASN A 122 -3.53 -8.60 -6.67
C ASN A 122 -4.76 -7.91 -6.07
N ALA A 123 -5.93 -8.53 -6.26
CA ALA A 123 -7.20 -7.97 -5.82
C ALA A 123 -7.29 -7.73 -4.30
N PHE A 124 -6.57 -8.50 -3.49
CA PHE A 124 -6.55 -8.30 -2.04
C PHE A 124 -5.79 -7.02 -1.68
N ALA A 125 -4.60 -6.81 -2.26
CA ALA A 125 -3.82 -5.58 -2.05
C ALA A 125 -4.57 -4.34 -2.56
N ASP A 126 -5.32 -4.47 -3.66
CA ASP A 126 -6.20 -3.41 -4.14
C ASP A 126 -7.27 -3.04 -3.10
N ARG A 127 -7.90 -4.04 -2.47
CA ARG A 127 -8.87 -3.79 -1.39
C ARG A 127 -8.24 -3.14 -0.16
N ILE A 128 -6.99 -3.49 0.18
CA ILE A 128 -6.25 -2.84 1.28
C ILE A 128 -6.12 -1.33 1.02
N VAL A 129 -5.59 -0.93 -0.14
CA VAL A 129 -5.35 0.49 -0.43
C VAL A 129 -6.64 1.26 -0.68
N VAL A 130 -7.68 0.61 -1.25
CA VAL A 130 -9.03 1.19 -1.34
C VAL A 130 -9.59 1.48 0.05
N ASN A 131 -9.50 0.54 0.98
CA ASN A 131 -9.99 0.72 2.34
C ASN A 131 -9.18 1.75 3.13
N ALA A 132 -7.88 1.89 2.89
CA ALA A 132 -7.08 2.97 3.45
C ALA A 132 -7.59 4.36 2.97
N ALA A 133 -7.79 4.53 1.67
CA ALA A 133 -8.38 5.77 1.14
C ALA A 133 -9.78 6.04 1.72
N ARG A 134 -10.65 5.01 1.79
CA ARG A 134 -11.96 5.11 2.44
C ARG A 134 -11.85 5.57 3.90
N GLY A 135 -10.87 5.06 4.64
CA GLY A 135 -10.61 5.46 6.03
C GLY A 135 -10.41 6.96 6.16
N TRP A 136 -9.56 7.56 5.33
CA TRP A 136 -9.30 9.00 5.35
C TRP A 136 -10.52 9.84 4.93
N PHE A 137 -11.30 9.40 3.92
CA PHE A 137 -12.55 10.07 3.56
C PHE A 137 -13.58 10.05 4.71
N LEU A 138 -13.72 8.91 5.39
CA LEU A 138 -14.66 8.76 6.49
C LEU A 138 -14.20 9.48 7.76
N SER A 139 -12.88 9.55 8.01
CA SER A 139 -12.29 10.35 9.11
C SER A 139 -12.61 11.83 8.91
N ASP A 140 -12.35 12.39 7.72
CA ASP A 140 -12.71 13.77 7.38
C ASP A 140 -14.22 14.07 7.61
N GLN A 141 -15.10 13.14 7.22
CA GLN A 141 -16.53 13.29 7.44
C GLN A 141 -16.92 13.25 8.92
N ARG A 142 -16.33 12.31 9.68
CA ARG A 142 -16.54 12.22 11.13
C ARG A 142 -16.15 13.51 11.81
N ASP A 143 -14.99 14.04 11.49
CA ASP A 143 -14.42 15.23 12.13
C ASP A 143 -15.23 16.49 11.78
N LYS A 144 -15.64 16.65 10.52
CA LYS A 144 -16.56 17.70 10.11
C LYS A 144 -17.90 17.65 10.83
N LYS A 145 -18.47 16.45 10.98
CA LYS A 145 -19.72 16.25 11.71
C LYS A 145 -19.59 16.52 13.19
N ALA A 146 -18.43 16.23 13.78
CA ALA A 146 -18.09 16.51 15.16
C ALA A 146 -17.70 17.99 15.40
N GLY A 147 -17.58 18.81 14.36
CA GLY A 147 -17.16 20.21 14.47
C GLY A 147 -15.68 20.36 14.81
N VAL A 148 -14.85 19.36 14.52
CA VAL A 148 -13.40 19.42 14.74
C VAL A 148 -12.78 20.40 13.75
N SER A 149 -12.01 21.35 14.26
CA SER A 149 -11.32 22.35 13.43
C SER A 149 -10.14 21.73 12.72
N THR A 150 -10.00 22.03 11.42
CA THR A 150 -8.84 21.59 10.63
C THR A 150 -7.54 22.22 11.16
N LYS A 151 -6.56 21.40 11.48
CA LYS A 151 -5.23 21.83 11.94
C LYS A 151 -4.30 22.03 10.74
N TYR A 152 -4.25 23.23 10.19
CA TYR A 152 -3.40 23.56 9.02
C TYR A 152 -1.90 23.55 9.31
N TYR A 153 -1.51 23.52 10.58
CA TYR A 153 -0.13 23.51 11.08
C TYR A 153 0.38 22.11 11.43
N ASP A 154 -0.43 21.08 11.21
CA ASP A 154 -0.06 19.68 11.45
C ASP A 154 1.02 19.24 10.45
N GLU A 155 1.92 18.40 10.89
CA GLU A 155 2.92 17.76 10.02
C GLU A 155 2.29 16.84 8.99
N HIS A 156 1.17 16.20 9.35
CA HIS A 156 0.36 15.43 8.42
C HIS A 156 -0.45 16.31 7.47
N GLY A 157 -0.71 15.81 6.28
CA GLY A 157 -1.70 16.38 5.39
C GLY A 157 -3.11 16.28 5.97
N ILE A 158 -4.01 17.18 5.56
CA ILE A 158 -5.42 17.07 5.90
C ILE A 158 -5.98 15.74 5.39
N ASP A 159 -6.78 15.03 6.18
CA ASP A 159 -7.34 13.71 5.84
C ASP A 159 -7.88 13.62 4.41
N LEU A 160 -8.64 14.63 4.00
CA LEU A 160 -9.18 14.69 2.65
C LEU A 160 -8.10 14.84 1.57
N GLN A 161 -7.01 15.57 1.85
CA GLN A 161 -5.87 15.69 0.92
C GLN A 161 -5.13 14.36 0.82
N ARG A 162 -4.89 13.67 1.95
CA ARG A 162 -4.28 12.33 1.98
C ARG A 162 -5.14 11.34 1.19
N ALA A 163 -6.46 11.31 1.42
CA ALA A 163 -7.40 10.46 0.70
C ALA A 163 -7.30 10.65 -0.83
N TYR A 164 -7.37 11.89 -1.31
CA TYR A 164 -7.26 12.19 -2.74
C TYR A 164 -5.87 11.91 -3.31
N TYR A 165 -4.81 12.08 -2.52
CA TYR A 165 -3.45 11.76 -2.95
C TYR A 165 -3.29 10.25 -3.15
N ILE A 166 -3.74 9.43 -2.20
CA ILE A 166 -3.74 7.97 -2.30
C ILE A 166 -4.52 7.52 -3.54
N VAL A 167 -5.75 8.01 -3.72
CA VAL A 167 -6.57 7.66 -4.91
C VAL A 167 -5.87 8.08 -6.19
N CYS A 168 -5.21 9.24 -6.22
CA CYS A 168 -4.47 9.68 -7.40
C CYS A 168 -3.29 8.77 -7.73
N LEU A 169 -2.53 8.32 -6.72
CA LEU A 169 -1.47 7.33 -6.94
C LEU A 169 -2.03 5.99 -7.44
N MET A 170 -3.18 5.55 -6.92
CA MET A 170 -3.86 4.35 -7.39
C MET A 170 -4.28 4.45 -8.87
N VAL A 171 -4.96 5.54 -9.23
CA VAL A 171 -5.37 5.80 -10.61
C VAL A 171 -4.17 5.95 -11.54
N GLY A 172 -3.13 6.64 -11.09
CA GLY A 172 -1.90 6.82 -11.87
C GLY A 172 -1.11 5.52 -12.10
N GLY A 173 -1.13 4.62 -11.11
CA GLY A 173 -0.41 3.34 -11.17
C GLY A 173 -1.19 2.22 -11.86
N ALA A 174 -2.53 2.26 -11.80
CA ALA A 174 -3.38 1.22 -12.36
C ALA A 174 -4.78 1.76 -12.71
N PRO A 175 -4.89 2.59 -13.75
CA PRO A 175 -6.15 3.30 -14.08
C PRO A 175 -7.33 2.35 -14.27
N ASP A 176 -7.13 1.25 -14.98
CA ASP A 176 -8.19 0.27 -15.29
C ASP A 176 -8.80 -0.37 -14.02
N ARG A 177 -8.02 -0.44 -12.93
CA ARG A 177 -8.48 -1.01 -11.66
C ARG A 177 -9.21 0.00 -10.77
N PHE A 178 -8.88 1.29 -10.87
CA PHE A 178 -9.30 2.30 -9.89
C PHE A 178 -10.10 3.48 -10.48
N GLU A 179 -10.44 3.46 -11.78
CA GLU A 179 -11.30 4.47 -12.39
C GLU A 179 -12.68 4.57 -11.71
N ALA A 180 -13.24 3.42 -11.32
CA ALA A 180 -14.51 3.38 -10.61
C ALA A 180 -14.44 4.12 -9.26
N LEU A 181 -13.36 3.92 -8.49
CA LEU A 181 -13.13 4.62 -7.22
C LEU A 181 -12.95 6.13 -7.46
N ALA A 182 -12.19 6.53 -8.50
CA ALA A 182 -12.01 7.95 -8.82
C ALA A 182 -13.35 8.64 -9.11
N LYS A 183 -14.28 7.95 -9.80
CA LYS A 183 -15.64 8.43 -10.05
C LYS A 183 -16.46 8.50 -8.77
N GLU A 184 -16.39 7.47 -7.92
CA GLU A 184 -17.08 7.42 -6.62
C GLU A 184 -16.66 8.60 -5.73
N VAL A 185 -15.36 8.89 -5.61
CA VAL A 185 -14.86 10.04 -4.85
C VAL A 185 -14.96 11.36 -5.59
N LYS A 186 -15.62 11.39 -6.75
CA LYS A 186 -15.86 12.60 -7.56
C LYS A 186 -14.57 13.35 -7.92
N MET A 187 -13.48 12.61 -8.15
CA MET A 187 -12.23 13.22 -8.60
C MET A 187 -12.41 13.80 -10.00
N PRO A 188 -12.09 15.09 -10.23
CA PRO A 188 -12.23 15.70 -11.55
C PRO A 188 -11.37 14.97 -12.60
N GLU A 189 -11.91 14.77 -13.81
CA GLU A 189 -11.20 14.09 -14.91
C GLU A 189 -9.84 14.73 -15.21
N GLU A 190 -9.75 16.06 -15.14
CA GLU A 190 -8.50 16.79 -15.29
C GLU A 190 -7.46 16.38 -14.24
N ARG A 191 -7.88 16.14 -12.99
CA ARG A 191 -7.00 15.65 -11.93
C ARG A 191 -6.61 14.20 -12.18
N GLN A 192 -7.54 13.35 -12.59
CA GLN A 192 -7.25 11.96 -12.95
C GLN A 192 -6.18 11.87 -14.04
N GLY A 193 -6.25 12.74 -15.07
CA GLY A 193 -5.26 12.80 -16.15
C GLY A 193 -3.84 13.20 -15.71
N SER A 194 -3.68 13.84 -14.54
CA SER A 194 -2.36 14.19 -13.98
C SER A 194 -1.78 13.10 -13.07
N CYS A 195 -2.60 12.17 -12.59
CA CYS A 195 -2.22 11.17 -11.59
C CYS A 195 -1.13 10.21 -12.06
N GLN A 196 -1.07 9.90 -13.36
CA GLN A 196 0.02 9.09 -13.91
C GLN A 196 1.39 9.73 -13.69
N GLY A 197 1.48 11.06 -13.83
CA GLY A 197 2.70 11.80 -13.56
C GLY A 197 3.09 11.74 -12.08
N ASP A 198 2.13 11.91 -11.18
CA ASP A 198 2.36 11.85 -9.74
C ASP A 198 2.85 10.45 -9.32
N PHE A 199 2.17 9.39 -9.77
CA PHE A 199 2.59 8.01 -9.50
C PHE A 199 3.98 7.70 -10.06
N SER A 200 4.24 8.10 -11.31
CA SER A 200 5.53 7.84 -11.96
C SER A 200 6.67 8.52 -11.20
N ASN A 201 6.49 9.79 -10.80
CA ASN A 201 7.48 10.53 -10.05
C ASN A 201 7.72 9.90 -8.66
N ALA A 202 6.67 9.59 -7.91
CA ALA A 202 6.78 8.98 -6.59
C ALA A 202 7.41 7.58 -6.67
N SER A 203 6.94 6.73 -7.60
CA SER A 203 7.46 5.37 -7.76
C SER A 203 8.92 5.36 -8.23
N TRP A 204 9.29 6.26 -9.14
CA TRP A 204 10.67 6.41 -9.58
C TRP A 204 11.57 6.90 -8.45
N SER A 205 11.15 7.94 -7.72
CA SER A 205 11.93 8.52 -6.60
C SER A 205 12.19 7.48 -5.52
N TRP A 206 11.14 6.80 -5.04
CA TRP A 206 11.29 5.72 -4.07
C TRP A 206 12.15 4.57 -4.60
N GLY A 207 11.99 4.21 -5.88
CA GLY A 207 12.83 3.19 -6.52
C GLY A 207 14.31 3.57 -6.54
N GLN A 208 14.65 4.84 -6.78
CA GLN A 208 16.05 5.30 -6.80
C GLN A 208 16.67 5.30 -5.39
N VAL A 209 15.96 5.84 -4.40
CA VAL A 209 16.51 5.98 -3.05
C VAL A 209 16.58 4.64 -2.30
N LEU A 210 15.67 3.70 -2.57
CA LEU A 210 15.70 2.36 -1.97
C LEU A 210 16.66 1.40 -2.66
N LYS A 211 16.96 1.59 -3.94
CA LYS A 211 17.81 0.66 -4.73
C LYS A 211 19.15 0.29 -4.09
N PRO A 212 19.91 1.23 -3.47
CA PRO A 212 21.18 0.90 -2.82
C PRO A 212 21.03 0.01 -1.57
N HIS A 213 19.83 -0.07 -1.02
CA HIS A 213 19.51 -0.75 0.25
C HIS A 213 18.78 -2.08 0.03
N LEU A 214 18.47 -2.42 -1.23
CA LEU A 214 17.83 -3.70 -1.54
C LEU A 214 18.78 -4.85 -1.24
N ARG A 215 18.25 -5.86 -0.56
CA ARG A 215 18.97 -7.08 -0.23
C ARG A 215 19.19 -7.94 -1.49
N LYS A 216 20.39 -8.44 -1.66
CA LYS A 216 20.72 -9.44 -2.68
C LYS A 216 20.58 -10.85 -2.08
N PRO A 217 20.48 -11.89 -2.93
CA PRO A 217 20.35 -13.28 -2.44
C PRO A 217 21.48 -13.71 -1.47
N GLU A 218 22.68 -13.20 -1.67
CA GLU A 218 23.86 -13.49 -0.84
C GLU A 218 23.90 -12.71 0.48
N ASP A 219 23.14 -11.62 0.60
CA ASP A 219 23.12 -10.81 1.80
C ASP A 219 22.38 -11.53 2.94
N PRO A 220 22.83 -11.40 4.19
CA PRO A 220 22.14 -11.99 5.32
C PRO A 220 20.76 -11.37 5.51
N LYS A 221 19.78 -12.19 5.89
CA LYS A 221 18.48 -11.69 6.33
C LYS A 221 18.58 -11.16 7.75
N THR A 222 18.17 -9.92 7.97
CA THR A 222 18.01 -9.37 9.31
C THR A 222 16.65 -9.78 9.86
N LYS A 223 16.65 -10.44 11.01
CA LYS A 223 15.40 -10.78 11.70
C LYS A 223 14.77 -9.51 12.25
N ILE A 224 13.54 -9.21 11.83
CA ILE A 224 12.69 -8.16 12.39
C ILE A 224 11.86 -8.79 13.49
N GLU A 225 12.02 -8.32 14.71
CA GLU A 225 11.27 -8.84 15.86
C GLU A 225 9.82 -8.33 15.82
N VAL A 226 8.88 -9.18 16.21
CA VAL A 226 7.46 -8.80 16.37
C VAL A 226 7.01 -9.06 17.78
N TYR A 227 6.22 -8.16 18.33
CA TYR A 227 5.72 -8.27 19.70
C TYR A 227 4.28 -7.76 19.81
N TYR A 228 3.43 -8.55 20.42
CA TYR A 228 2.07 -8.20 20.78
C TYR A 228 2.00 -8.10 22.31
N ALA A 229 1.96 -6.87 22.83
CA ALA A 229 1.89 -6.63 24.26
C ALA A 229 0.58 -7.22 24.84
N PRO A 230 0.65 -7.90 25.97
CA PRO A 230 -0.54 -8.42 26.64
C PRO A 230 -1.44 -7.25 27.06
N THR A 231 -2.74 -7.44 26.90
CA THR A 231 -3.77 -6.45 27.23
C THR A 231 -5.03 -7.15 27.70
N ASN A 232 -5.71 -6.57 28.68
CA ASN A 232 -7.03 -7.01 29.10
C ASN A 232 -8.14 -6.26 28.35
N GLU A 233 -7.97 -4.95 28.14
CA GLU A 233 -8.95 -4.11 27.48
C GLU A 233 -9.10 -4.46 25.98
N TYR A 234 -7.98 -4.73 25.30
CA TYR A 234 -7.95 -4.99 23.87
C TYR A 234 -7.66 -6.46 23.52
N ALA A 235 -7.88 -7.39 24.44
CA ALA A 235 -7.53 -8.81 24.27
C ALA A 235 -8.05 -9.42 22.95
N THR A 236 -9.28 -9.05 22.54
CA THR A 236 -9.86 -9.51 21.27
C THR A 236 -9.11 -8.94 20.07
N LEU A 237 -8.72 -7.66 20.10
CA LEU A 237 -7.99 -7.01 19.01
C LEU A 237 -6.57 -7.56 18.90
N ALA A 238 -5.90 -7.78 20.03
CA ALA A 238 -4.59 -8.43 20.08
C ALA A 238 -4.63 -9.84 19.47
N ALA A 239 -5.63 -10.65 19.87
CA ALA A 239 -5.82 -11.99 19.31
C ALA A 239 -6.11 -11.97 17.79
N LEU A 240 -6.89 -11.00 17.31
CA LEU A 240 -7.15 -10.82 15.88
C LEU A 240 -5.89 -10.40 15.12
N GLY A 241 -5.10 -9.46 15.65
CA GLY A 241 -3.82 -9.05 15.06
C GLY A 241 -2.86 -10.22 14.90
N GLN A 242 -2.72 -11.03 15.96
CA GLN A 242 -1.90 -12.25 15.94
C GLN A 242 -2.43 -13.29 14.95
N LYS A 243 -3.74 -13.52 14.90
CA LYS A 243 -4.34 -14.48 13.96
C LYS A 243 -4.17 -14.04 12.51
N LEU A 244 -4.28 -12.76 12.22
CA LEU A 244 -4.01 -12.18 10.91
C LEU A 244 -2.52 -12.17 10.56
N GLN A 245 -1.63 -12.30 11.55
CA GLN A 245 -0.18 -12.13 11.40
C GLN A 245 0.18 -10.80 10.74
N ILE A 246 -0.41 -9.72 11.25
CA ILE A 246 -0.26 -8.38 10.67
C ILE A 246 1.19 -7.92 10.77
N LEU A 247 1.80 -8.02 11.95
CA LEU A 247 3.18 -7.59 12.17
C LEU A 247 4.16 -8.49 11.41
N GLU A 248 3.93 -9.80 11.43
CA GLU A 248 4.76 -10.79 10.73
C GLU A 248 4.80 -10.54 9.23
N SER A 249 3.68 -10.15 8.63
CA SER A 249 3.60 -9.86 7.19
C SER A 249 4.49 -8.68 6.79
N ILE A 250 4.53 -7.64 7.61
CA ILE A 250 5.41 -6.47 7.40
C ILE A 250 6.86 -6.83 7.74
N ALA A 251 7.11 -7.54 8.85
CA ALA A 251 8.45 -7.96 9.26
C ALA A 251 9.13 -8.82 8.18
N GLU A 252 8.37 -9.72 7.57
CA GLU A 252 8.86 -10.55 6.49
C GLU A 252 9.23 -9.73 5.25
N TRP A 253 8.35 -8.81 4.81
CA TRP A 253 8.65 -7.90 3.72
C TRP A 253 9.94 -7.12 3.97
N LEU A 254 10.09 -6.51 5.15
CA LEU A 254 11.28 -5.74 5.51
C LEU A 254 12.56 -6.57 5.55
N SER A 255 12.48 -7.79 6.08
CA SER A 255 13.60 -8.71 6.19
C SER A 255 14.02 -9.28 4.82
N GLU A 256 13.07 -9.46 3.91
CA GLU A 256 13.35 -10.01 2.59
C GLU A 256 13.90 -8.99 1.60
N ASP A 257 13.38 -7.75 1.64
CA ASP A 257 13.68 -6.75 0.63
C ASP A 257 14.86 -5.85 0.98
N TYR A 258 15.19 -5.67 2.28
CA TYR A 258 16.18 -4.66 2.67
C TYR A 258 17.33 -5.20 3.51
N VAL A 259 18.49 -4.54 3.35
CA VAL A 259 19.68 -4.75 4.21
C VAL A 259 19.60 -3.76 5.37
N TRP A 260 19.39 -4.27 6.57
CA TRP A 260 19.31 -3.48 7.80
C TRP A 260 20.65 -3.45 8.51
N ARG A 261 21.13 -2.26 8.88
CA ARG A 261 22.36 -2.09 9.68
C ARG A 261 22.14 -2.44 11.15
N LYS A 262 20.95 -2.21 11.65
CA LYS A 262 20.54 -2.53 13.02
C LYS A 262 19.15 -3.17 12.97
N PRO A 263 18.86 -4.11 13.87
CA PRO A 263 17.53 -4.67 13.96
C PRO A 263 16.53 -3.60 14.42
N ILE A 264 15.32 -3.68 13.90
CA ILE A 264 14.15 -2.93 14.36
C ILE A 264 13.13 -3.92 14.88
N SER A 265 12.12 -3.45 15.62
CA SER A 265 10.96 -4.26 16.00
C SER A 265 9.65 -3.63 15.57
N LEU A 266 8.65 -4.47 15.38
CA LEU A 266 7.26 -4.08 15.16
C LEU A 266 6.46 -4.50 16.38
N GLU A 267 5.77 -3.55 17.00
CA GLU A 267 5.08 -3.81 18.26
C GLU A 267 3.64 -3.33 18.20
N MET A 268 2.75 -4.11 18.82
CA MET A 268 1.35 -3.74 19.03
C MET A 268 1.09 -3.68 20.53
N GLN A 269 0.65 -2.51 21.02
CA GLN A 269 0.50 -2.28 22.46
C GLN A 269 -0.62 -1.29 22.81
N GLU A 270 -0.95 -1.14 24.07
CA GLU A 270 -1.74 -0.03 24.58
C GLU A 270 -0.89 1.24 24.64
N CYS A 271 -1.41 2.37 24.16
CA CYS A 271 -0.72 3.65 24.18
C CYS A 271 -1.47 4.72 24.99
N GLY A 272 -2.72 4.45 25.39
CA GLY A 272 -3.61 5.43 26.02
C GLY A 272 -4.37 6.32 25.03
N GLU A 273 -3.95 6.38 23.78
CA GLU A 273 -4.57 7.15 22.70
C GLU A 273 -4.44 6.43 21.34
N PRO A 274 -5.36 6.65 20.39
CA PRO A 274 -5.25 6.10 19.06
C PRO A 274 -4.03 6.64 18.32
N GLY A 275 -3.24 5.75 17.69
CA GLY A 275 -2.09 6.17 16.91
C GLY A 275 -1.21 5.01 16.48
N ALA A 276 -0.23 5.36 15.67
CA ALA A 276 0.94 4.55 15.36
C ALA A 276 2.12 5.50 15.24
N ARG A 277 3.34 4.99 15.38
CA ARG A 277 4.54 5.80 15.25
C ARG A 277 5.80 4.97 15.03
N TRP A 278 6.74 5.53 14.29
CA TRP A 278 8.13 5.13 14.34
C TRP A 278 8.83 5.80 15.53
N GLU A 279 9.44 5.03 16.40
CA GLU A 279 10.15 5.51 17.59
C GLU A 279 11.67 5.41 17.39
N LEU A 280 12.28 6.52 17.01
CA LEU A 280 13.68 6.59 16.56
C LEU A 280 14.69 6.04 17.59
N HIS A 281 14.50 6.32 18.87
CA HIS A 281 15.47 5.94 19.90
C HIS A 281 15.45 4.45 20.23
N THR A 282 14.27 3.86 20.29
CA THR A 282 14.07 2.44 20.60
C THR A 282 14.07 1.54 19.37
N LYS A 283 14.05 2.15 18.16
CA LYS A 283 13.99 1.44 16.87
C LYS A 283 12.74 0.57 16.74
N LYS A 284 11.60 1.13 17.11
CA LYS A 284 10.31 0.43 17.13
C LYS A 284 9.29 1.10 16.23
N VAL A 285 8.60 0.32 15.43
CA VAL A 285 7.33 0.71 14.84
C VAL A 285 6.25 0.25 15.81
N ILE A 286 5.52 1.19 16.38
CA ILE A 286 4.48 0.93 17.38
C ILE A 286 3.11 1.18 16.76
N LEU A 287 2.23 0.19 16.86
CA LEU A 287 0.82 0.27 16.52
C LEU A 287 -0.01 0.16 17.81
N CYS A 288 -0.78 1.19 18.12
CA CYS A 288 -1.61 1.21 19.31
C CYS A 288 -2.90 0.39 19.10
N TYR A 289 -3.33 -0.39 20.09
CA TYR A 289 -4.61 -1.12 19.99
C TYR A 289 -5.81 -0.17 19.83
N GLU A 290 -5.69 1.03 20.36
CA GLU A 290 -6.70 2.09 20.30
C GLU A 290 -7.04 2.50 18.86
N ILE A 291 -6.05 2.56 17.95
CA ILE A 291 -6.31 2.93 16.55
C ILE A 291 -7.13 1.85 15.84
N ILE A 292 -6.92 0.58 16.19
CA ILE A 292 -7.72 -0.52 15.63
C ILE A 292 -9.17 -0.38 16.07
N ARG A 293 -9.40 -0.08 17.37
CA ARG A 293 -10.73 0.23 17.90
C ARG A 293 -11.35 1.42 17.18
N GLU A 294 -10.57 2.47 16.91
CA GLU A 294 -11.04 3.64 16.19
C GLU A 294 -11.51 3.28 14.77
N PHE A 295 -10.76 2.48 14.01
CA PHE A 295 -11.18 2.01 12.69
C PHE A 295 -12.46 1.15 12.75
N VAL A 296 -12.60 0.31 13.78
CA VAL A 296 -13.85 -0.43 14.01
C VAL A 296 -15.02 0.52 14.25
N GLN A 297 -14.83 1.56 15.06
CA GLN A 297 -15.88 2.56 15.34
C GLN A 297 -16.20 3.41 14.12
N LEU A 298 -15.18 3.82 13.38
CA LEU A 298 -15.32 4.58 12.14
C LEU A 298 -16.16 3.80 11.12
N HIS A 299 -15.81 2.53 10.88
CA HIS A 299 -16.60 1.67 9.99
C HIS A 299 -18.04 1.48 10.46
N ARG A 300 -18.25 1.28 11.77
CA ARG A 300 -19.60 1.11 12.34
C ARG A 300 -20.47 2.35 12.20
N GLY A 301 -19.89 3.53 12.37
CA GLY A 301 -20.61 4.80 12.33
C GLY A 301 -20.78 5.39 10.93
N TYR A 302 -19.84 5.13 10.05
CA TYR A 302 -19.72 5.85 8.76
C TYR A 302 -19.51 4.93 7.55
N GLY A 303 -19.20 3.66 7.72
CA GLY A 303 -18.78 2.75 6.63
C GLY A 303 -19.79 2.56 5.50
N GLN A 304 -21.07 2.91 5.73
CA GLN A 304 -22.13 2.86 4.70
C GLN A 304 -22.45 4.24 4.10
N MET A 305 -21.67 5.27 4.45
CA MET A 305 -21.89 6.63 3.92
C MET A 305 -21.20 6.79 2.56
N GLU A 306 -21.75 7.71 1.74
CA GLU A 306 -21.03 8.17 0.55
C GLU A 306 -19.69 8.79 0.94
N LEU A 307 -18.60 8.45 0.26
CA LEU A 307 -17.25 8.95 0.58
C LEU A 307 -17.14 10.46 0.39
N VAL A 308 -17.85 11.02 -0.58
CA VAL A 308 -17.91 12.47 -0.83
C VAL A 308 -19.36 12.91 -0.95
N PRO A 309 -20.02 13.27 0.15
CA PRO A 309 -21.39 13.77 0.10
C PRO A 309 -21.46 15.13 -0.61
N GLY A 310 -22.42 15.25 -1.51
CA GLY A 310 -22.69 16.50 -2.23
C GLY A 310 -21.77 16.75 -3.44
N THR A 311 -22.17 17.72 -4.26
CA THR A 311 -21.37 18.17 -5.42
C THR A 311 -20.51 19.36 -5.01
N ILE A 312 -19.20 19.25 -5.14
CA ILE A 312 -18.34 20.44 -5.22
C ILE A 312 -18.65 21.10 -6.56
N ARG A 313 -19.54 22.09 -6.56
CA ARG A 313 -19.77 22.93 -7.75
C ARG A 313 -18.51 23.77 -7.96
N MET A 314 -17.60 23.28 -8.79
CA MET A 314 -16.50 24.12 -9.26
C MET A 314 -17.08 25.25 -10.12
N ASN A 315 -16.72 26.49 -9.78
CA ASN A 315 -17.09 27.67 -10.54
C ASN A 315 -16.56 27.50 -11.98
N LYS A 316 -17.41 27.75 -12.98
CA LYS A 316 -17.09 27.63 -14.42
C LYS A 316 -15.79 28.34 -14.82
N LYS A 317 -15.46 29.45 -14.15
CA LYS A 317 -14.23 30.22 -14.32
C LYS A 317 -12.98 29.42 -13.88
N HIS A 318 -13.03 28.73 -12.74
CA HIS A 318 -11.93 27.90 -12.22
C HIS A 318 -11.68 26.68 -13.11
N LYS A 319 -12.74 26.09 -13.66
CA LYS A 319 -12.65 24.97 -14.60
C LYS A 319 -11.93 25.38 -15.91
N LEU A 320 -12.16 26.59 -16.40
CA LEU A 320 -11.49 27.13 -17.60
C LEU A 320 -10.02 27.47 -17.36
N GLU A 321 -9.67 28.02 -16.19
CA GLU A 321 -8.28 28.36 -15.85
C GLU A 321 -7.41 27.10 -15.64
N MET A 322 -7.97 26.07 -15.00
CA MET A 322 -7.29 24.79 -14.81
C MET A 322 -7.06 24.06 -16.15
N SER A 323 -8.09 24.01 -17.01
CA SER A 323 -8.00 23.38 -18.32
C SER A 323 -6.95 24.07 -19.21
N SER A 324 -6.84 25.40 -19.17
CA SER A 324 -5.82 26.13 -19.94
C SER A 324 -4.39 25.89 -19.44
N ARG A 325 -4.19 25.83 -18.13
CA ARG A 325 -2.88 25.51 -17.50
C ARG A 325 -2.44 24.08 -17.81
N TYR A 326 -3.37 23.14 -17.76
CA TYR A 326 -3.10 21.73 -18.07
C TYR A 326 -2.67 21.54 -19.55
N LYS A 327 -3.43 22.15 -20.49
CA LYS A 327 -3.07 22.11 -21.92
C LYS A 327 -1.70 22.73 -22.20
N ALA A 328 -1.38 23.86 -21.56
CA ALA A 328 -0.10 24.53 -21.71
C ALA A 328 1.08 23.69 -21.14
N ARG A 329 0.86 23.01 -20.02
CA ARG A 329 1.87 22.13 -19.38
C ARG A 329 2.14 20.88 -20.22
N ASN A 330 1.11 20.24 -20.75
CA ASN A 330 1.27 19.07 -21.62
C ASN A 330 1.93 19.43 -22.98
N GLN A 331 1.61 20.58 -23.56
CA GLN A 331 2.31 21.06 -24.78
C GLN A 331 3.79 21.34 -24.54
N LYS A 332 4.17 21.86 -23.35
CA LYS A 332 5.59 22.01 -22.96
C LYS A 332 6.29 20.66 -22.77
N ALA A 333 5.65 19.69 -22.13
CA ALA A 333 6.20 18.35 -21.92
C ALA A 333 6.43 17.61 -23.24
N VAL A 334 5.47 17.69 -24.17
CA VAL A 334 5.59 17.08 -25.50
C VAL A 334 6.69 17.75 -26.34
N ARG A 335 6.86 19.08 -26.25
CA ARG A 335 7.95 19.79 -26.95
C ARG A 335 9.33 19.46 -26.39
N ALA A 336 9.44 19.30 -25.06
CA ALA A 336 10.69 18.88 -24.40
C ALA A 336 11.10 17.46 -24.77
N ALA A 337 10.15 16.55 -24.90
CA ALA A 337 10.38 15.16 -25.30
C ALA A 337 10.70 15.01 -26.81
N GLY A 338 10.27 15.95 -27.63
CA GLY A 338 10.52 15.96 -29.10
C GLY A 338 11.83 16.63 -29.54
N SER A 339 12.52 17.37 -28.65
CA SER A 339 13.78 18.09 -28.99
C SER A 339 15.04 17.33 -28.57
N GLY A 340 14.95 16.08 -28.17
CA GLY A 340 16.04 15.19 -27.77
C GLY A 340 16.30 14.07 -28.79
N ARG A 341 16.27 14.38 -30.09
CA ARG A 341 16.77 13.49 -31.14
C ARG A 341 17.84 14.19 -31.96
#